data_33f858f94113d1d1aedb9119d958cc96
#
_entry.id   33f858f94113d1d1aedb9119d958cc96
#
_cell.length_a   1.000
_cell.length_b   1.000
_cell.length_c   1.000
_cell.angle_alpha   90.00
_cell.angle_beta   90.00
_cell.angle_gamma   90.00
#
_symmetry.space_group_name_H-M   'P 1'
#
loop_
_entity.id
_entity.type
_entity.pdbx_description
1 polymer ?
#
loop_
_entity_poly.entity_id
_entity_poly.type
_entity_poly.pdbx_seq_one_letter_code
_entity_poly.pdbx_strand_id
1 'polypeptide(L)' 'MTESETLLFTFDTTHMALWAEDTARERNVPAEVVPAPPEAKAKCGLALRAEVERADELSAAFREEGIQFGTFTGVR' A
#
# COMPACT_ATOMS: atom_id res chain seq x y z
N MET A 1 -11.21 22.71 4.50
CA MET A 1 -10.94 21.53 3.78
C MET A 1 -9.92 20.63 4.47
N THR A 2 -10.15 19.40 4.46
CA THR A 2 -9.33 18.47 5.19
C THR A 2 -8.44 17.70 4.23
N GLU A 3 -7.19 17.60 4.56
CA GLU A 3 -6.30 16.78 3.77
C GLU A 3 -6.48 15.33 4.14
N SER A 4 -6.51 14.50 3.12
CA SER A 4 -6.56 13.07 3.36
C SER A 4 -5.18 12.61 3.79
N GLU A 5 -5.15 11.82 4.82
CA GLU A 5 -3.91 11.18 5.21
C GLU A 5 -3.67 9.96 4.36
N THR A 6 -2.43 9.65 4.13
CA THR A 6 -2.08 8.49 3.34
C THR A 6 -1.31 7.50 4.19
N LEU A 7 -1.35 6.27 3.74
CA LEU A 7 -0.66 5.17 4.37
C LEU A 7 0.11 4.42 3.29
N LEU A 8 1.26 3.93 3.63
CA LEU A 8 2.05 3.13 2.70
C LEU A 8 1.95 1.67 3.09
N PHE A 9 1.67 0.84 2.09
CA PHE A 9 1.80 -0.61 2.24
C PHE A 9 3.16 -1.01 1.70
N THR A 10 3.89 -1.79 2.46
CA THR A 10 5.21 -2.23 2.06
C THR A 10 5.19 -3.72 1.78
N PHE A 11 6.08 -4.17 0.92
CA PHE A 11 6.09 -5.54 0.46
C PHE A 11 7.50 -6.06 0.41
N ASP A 12 7.64 -7.39 0.44
CA ASP A 12 8.95 -8.00 0.41
C ASP A 12 9.55 -8.03 -0.99
N THR A 13 8.72 -8.05 -2.02
CA THR A 13 9.20 -8.14 -3.39
C THR A 13 8.47 -7.17 -4.28
N THR A 14 9.11 -6.78 -5.36
CA THR A 14 8.47 -5.95 -6.37
C THR A 14 7.25 -6.61 -6.96
N HIS A 15 7.32 -7.94 -7.14
CA HIS A 15 6.18 -8.67 -7.67
C HIS A 15 4.95 -8.48 -6.79
N MET A 16 5.13 -8.56 -5.48
CA MET A 16 4.00 -8.38 -4.58
C MET A 16 3.47 -6.96 -4.61
N ALA A 17 4.35 -5.98 -4.76
CA ALA A 17 3.91 -4.60 -4.85
C ALA A 17 3.02 -4.39 -6.07
N LEU A 18 3.39 -4.98 -7.20
CA LEU A 18 2.61 -4.84 -8.42
C LEU A 18 1.31 -5.64 -8.33
N TRP A 19 1.34 -6.80 -7.71
CA TRP A 19 0.14 -7.57 -7.47
C TRP A 19 -0.84 -6.78 -6.60
N ALA A 20 -0.31 -6.14 -5.57
CA ALA A 20 -1.15 -5.32 -4.70
C ALA A 20 -1.77 -4.15 -5.47
N GLU A 21 -1.01 -3.55 -6.37
CA GLU A 21 -1.55 -2.47 -7.19
C GLU A 21 -2.72 -2.97 -8.04
N ASP A 22 -2.56 -4.13 -8.65
CA ASP A 22 -3.63 -4.70 -9.45
C ASP A 22 -4.87 -5.00 -8.59
N THR A 23 -4.66 -5.51 -7.39
CA THR A 23 -5.76 -5.79 -6.49
C THR A 23 -6.51 -4.52 -6.13
N ALA A 24 -5.78 -3.45 -5.86
CA ALA A 24 -6.41 -2.18 -5.55
C ALA A 24 -7.26 -1.70 -6.72
N ARG A 25 -6.71 -1.84 -7.94
CA ARG A 25 -7.43 -1.42 -9.12
C ARG A 25 -8.72 -2.22 -9.29
N GLU A 26 -8.66 -3.52 -9.06
CA GLU A 26 -9.83 -4.38 -9.18
C GLU A 26 -10.90 -4.03 -8.16
N ARG A 27 -10.50 -3.54 -7.01
CA ARG A 27 -11.45 -3.17 -5.96
C ARG A 27 -11.85 -1.71 -6.05
N ASN A 28 -11.39 -1.00 -7.07
CA ASN A 28 -11.71 0.41 -7.28
C ASN A 28 -11.26 1.27 -6.12
N VAL A 29 -10.12 0.93 -5.54
CA VAL A 29 -9.52 1.73 -4.48
C VAL A 29 -8.33 2.48 -5.08
N PRO A 30 -8.36 3.81 -5.06
CA PRO A 30 -7.23 4.57 -5.59
C PRO A 30 -5.96 4.28 -4.80
N ALA A 31 -4.91 3.93 -5.51
CA ALA A 31 -3.63 3.64 -4.88
C ALA A 31 -2.55 3.81 -5.93
N GLU A 32 -1.33 4.06 -5.47
CA GLU A 32 -0.25 4.42 -6.36
C GLU A 32 1.03 3.81 -5.88
N VAL A 33 1.79 3.17 -6.77
CA VAL A 33 3.11 2.66 -6.43
C VAL A 33 4.08 3.83 -6.38
N VAL A 34 4.80 3.94 -5.28
CA VAL A 34 5.75 5.03 -5.06
C VAL A 34 7.03 4.43 -4.49
N PRO A 35 8.15 5.15 -4.58
CA PRO A 35 9.36 4.70 -3.89
C PRO A 35 9.11 4.71 -2.39
N ALA A 36 9.53 3.65 -1.72
CA ALA A 36 9.38 3.59 -0.27
C ALA A 36 10.45 4.44 0.38
N PRO A 37 10.09 5.27 1.36
CA PRO A 37 11.11 6.02 2.07
C PRO A 37 11.96 5.07 2.92
N PRO A 38 13.20 5.47 3.23
CA PRO A 38 14.06 4.59 4.03
C PRO A 38 13.45 4.22 5.37
N GLU A 39 12.66 5.12 5.94
CA GLU A 39 12.04 4.87 7.24
C GLU A 39 11.07 3.71 7.20
N ALA A 40 10.48 3.44 6.04
CA ALA A 40 9.52 2.35 5.92
C ALA A 40 10.20 0.98 5.88
N LYS A 41 11.50 0.95 5.58
CA LYS A 41 12.29 -0.28 5.59
C LYS A 41 11.69 -1.35 4.68
N ALA A 42 11.15 -0.93 3.56
CA ALA A 42 10.57 -1.87 2.60
C ALA A 42 11.68 -2.59 1.87
N LYS A 43 11.60 -3.90 1.83
CA LYS A 43 12.68 -4.69 1.24
C LYS A 43 12.80 -4.49 -0.26
N CYS A 44 11.69 -4.28 -0.94
CA CYS A 44 11.74 -4.13 -2.38
C CYS A 44 11.94 -2.69 -2.82
N GLY A 45 11.97 -1.75 -1.90
CA GLY A 45 12.16 -0.35 -2.25
C GLY A 45 10.93 0.34 -2.80
N LEU A 46 9.82 -0.38 -2.92
CA LEU A 46 8.57 0.20 -3.41
C LEU A 46 7.48 0.06 -2.36
N ALA A 47 6.54 0.98 -2.42
CA ALA A 47 5.38 0.94 -1.53
C ALA A 47 4.15 1.30 -2.33
N LEU A 48 3.00 0.96 -1.80
CA LEU A 48 1.74 1.33 -2.40
C LEU A 48 1.09 2.37 -1.49
N ARG A 49 0.84 3.54 -2.03
CA ARG A 49 0.26 4.64 -1.26
C ARG A 49 -1.25 4.64 -1.44
N ALA A 50 -1.97 4.71 -0.35
CA ALA A 50 -3.42 4.76 -0.38
C ALA A 50 -3.91 5.66 0.72
N GLU A 51 -5.14 6.12 0.60
CA GLU A 51 -5.73 6.92 1.65
C GLU A 51 -6.03 6.07 2.86
N VAL A 52 -5.76 6.61 4.02
CA VAL A 52 -6.00 5.89 5.27
C VAL A 52 -7.44 5.40 5.36
N GLU A 53 -8.37 6.19 4.87
CA GLU A 53 -9.78 5.84 4.94
C GLU A 53 -10.12 4.56 4.17
N ARG A 54 -9.34 4.25 3.14
CA ARG A 54 -9.58 3.06 2.33
C ARG A 54 -8.60 1.94 2.66
N ALA A 55 -7.72 2.15 3.63
CA ALA A 55 -6.66 1.19 3.91
C ALA A 55 -7.19 -0.13 4.46
N ASP A 56 -8.23 -0.08 5.27
CA ASP A 56 -8.81 -1.31 5.80
C ASP A 56 -9.36 -2.19 4.69
N GLU A 57 -9.98 -1.56 3.72
CA GLU A 57 -10.53 -2.25 2.58
C GLU A 57 -9.43 -2.95 1.81
N LEU A 58 -8.32 -2.24 1.59
CA LEU A 58 -7.20 -2.83 0.88
C LEU A 58 -6.53 -3.92 1.70
N SER A 59 -6.39 -3.72 3.00
CA SER A 59 -5.80 -4.74 3.86
C SER A 59 -6.57 -6.04 3.77
N ALA A 60 -7.90 -5.94 3.82
CA ALA A 60 -8.73 -7.13 3.72
C ALA A 60 -8.54 -7.81 2.37
N ALA A 61 -8.49 -7.02 1.30
CA ALA A 61 -8.32 -7.57 -0.03
C ALA A 61 -6.98 -8.29 -0.17
N PHE A 62 -5.91 -7.68 0.39
CA PHE A 62 -4.60 -8.29 0.31
C PHE A 62 -4.58 -9.62 1.07
N ARG A 63 -5.21 -9.67 2.23
CA ARG A 63 -5.26 -10.92 2.99
C ARG A 63 -6.01 -12.00 2.22
N GLU A 64 -7.09 -11.63 1.55
CA GLU A 64 -7.85 -12.59 0.76
C GLU A 64 -7.03 -13.14 -0.38
N GLU A 65 -6.16 -12.31 -0.96
CA GLU A 65 -5.32 -12.72 -2.07
C GLU A 65 -4.07 -13.44 -1.62
N GLY A 66 -3.75 -13.40 -0.33
CA GLY A 66 -2.52 -14.01 0.14
C GLY A 66 -1.30 -13.12 0.00
N ILE A 67 -1.51 -11.82 -0.15
CA ILE A 67 -0.41 -10.87 -0.28
C ILE A 67 0.04 -10.47 1.11
N GLN A 68 1.32 -10.67 1.39
CA GLN A 68 1.89 -10.24 2.67
C GLN A 68 2.34 -8.80 2.55
N PHE A 69 2.06 -8.02 3.58
CA PHE A 69 2.37 -6.60 3.53
C PHE A 69 2.62 -6.08 4.94
N GLY A 70 3.34 -4.95 5.00
CA GLY A 70 3.43 -4.15 6.19
C GLY A 70 2.80 -2.81 5.93
N THR A 71 2.68 -2.01 6.97
CA THR A 71 2.13 -0.67 6.83
C THR A 71 3.06 0.33 7.46
N PHE A 72 3.03 1.55 6.93
CA PHE A 72 3.85 2.63 7.43
C PHE A 72 3.04 3.91 7.32
N THR A 73 2.89 4.61 8.44
CA THR A 73 2.13 5.84 8.43
C THR A 73 3.08 6.99 8.79
N GLY A 74 3.63 7.57 9.04
CA GLY A 74 4.55 8.62 9.36
C GLY A 74 4.80 9.58 8.22
N VAL A 75 4.04 9.43 7.16
CA VAL A 75 4.23 10.24 5.97
C VAL A 75 3.29 11.42 6.00
N ARG A 76 3.77 12.53 5.52
CA ARG A 76 2.95 13.71 5.46
C ARG A 76 2.74 14.16 4.06
#